data_38f9bb5329cf4397a58437b807da7558
#
_entry.id   38f9bb5329cf4397a58437b807da7558
#
_cell.length_a   1.000
_cell.length_b   1.000
_cell.length_c   1.000
_cell.angle_alpha   90.00
_cell.angle_beta   90.00
_cell.angle_gamma   90.00
#
_symmetry.space_group_name_H-M   'P 1'
#
loop_
_entity.id
_entity.type
_entity.pdbx_description
1 polymer ?
#
loop_
_entity_poly.entity_id
_entity_poly.type
_entity_poly.pdbx_seq_one_letter_code
_entity_poly.pdbx_strand_id
1 'polypeptide(L)'
;MEAKQIVVIGAGPAGLTAAIELLKRGHAVTVLEATDRIGGISQTVRYGGNRMDIGGHRFFSKDERVNRWWAERMPLQGVPAWDDKLLNAEKAFAPVGPDPEETDRVMLVRDRVSRIYFQRHFFDYPISLKWSTLRNMGLITTLRAGFSYLFSCVRKLPETSLENFYINRFGRVLYSMFFESYTEKVWGRHPSKISADWGAQRVKGLSIRAILKDIFRRLLGTGGEVETSLIERFFYPKLGPGQLWELAAAEVKALGGEIKMNCPVTALEARDDRIVALRCEEAGKERRLTPDAVFSSMPVRELMDDLSGVEVPKAVKEAADTLPYRDFITVGLLARDLLIRNDTKRRTVKNRVPDCWIYVQDKDVKLGRVQIFNNWSPYMVKDPENTVWMGLEYFCDEGDELWSKTDEELVDLAKGEIERIGIARAADVLDAHAERIKKAYPAYFDGYAHMDAIVRFLDGFENLYCIGRNGQHRYNNMDHSMATAFAAVEILERGGGDKTALWQVNTEQSYHEEKEAGR
;
A
#
# COMPACT_ATOMS: atom_id res chain seq x y z
N MET A 1 -14.50 13.85 30.39
CA MET A 1 -15.38 14.51 29.40
C MET A 1 -16.72 13.79 29.37
N GLU A 2 -17.77 14.48 28.94
CA GLU A 2 -19.08 13.86 28.72
C GLU A 2 -19.00 12.85 27.56
N ALA A 3 -19.68 11.70 27.70
CA ALA A 3 -19.73 10.68 26.67
C ALA A 3 -20.43 11.23 25.42
N LYS A 4 -19.81 11.10 24.25
CA LYS A 4 -20.31 11.57 22.97
C LYS A 4 -20.80 10.43 22.10
N GLN A 5 -21.79 10.70 21.23
CA GLN A 5 -22.23 9.83 20.17
C GLN A 5 -21.37 10.10 18.93
N ILE A 6 -20.52 9.16 18.56
CA ILE A 6 -19.57 9.35 17.47
C ILE A 6 -19.86 8.37 16.32
N VAL A 7 -19.88 8.91 15.11
CA VAL A 7 -19.95 8.11 13.89
C VAL A 7 -18.59 8.07 13.22
N VAL A 8 -18.13 6.87 12.91
CA VAL A 8 -16.90 6.61 12.14
C VAL A 8 -17.30 6.06 10.78
N ILE A 9 -16.87 6.70 9.70
CA ILE A 9 -17.14 6.29 8.32
C ILE A 9 -15.95 5.49 7.81
N GLY A 10 -16.18 4.21 7.53
CA GLY A 10 -15.22 3.24 7.03
C GLY A 10 -14.62 2.34 8.11
N ALA A 11 -14.61 1.02 7.86
CA ALA A 11 -14.03 -0.02 8.73
C ALA A 11 -12.64 -0.48 8.26
N GLY A 12 -11.86 0.44 7.69
CA GLY A 12 -10.44 0.26 7.39
C GLY A 12 -9.52 0.55 8.59
N PRO A 13 -8.18 0.52 8.40
CA PRO A 13 -7.21 0.74 9.47
C PRO A 13 -7.44 2.02 10.29
N ALA A 14 -7.73 3.15 9.65
CA ALA A 14 -7.99 4.42 10.33
C ALA A 14 -9.27 4.37 11.15
N GLY A 15 -10.38 3.92 10.54
CA GLY A 15 -11.69 3.92 11.21
C GLY A 15 -11.74 2.96 12.41
N LEU A 16 -11.22 1.74 12.27
CA LEU A 16 -11.18 0.77 13.38
C LEU A 16 -10.26 1.22 14.51
N THR A 17 -9.11 1.85 14.18
CA THR A 17 -8.23 2.44 15.20
C THR A 17 -8.95 3.55 15.95
N ALA A 18 -9.59 4.49 15.24
CA ALA A 18 -10.36 5.57 15.87
C ALA A 18 -11.49 5.02 16.75
N ALA A 19 -12.24 4.04 16.25
CA ALA A 19 -13.35 3.44 16.98
C ALA A 19 -12.91 2.82 18.31
N ILE A 20 -11.84 2.03 18.31
CA ILE A 20 -11.29 1.40 19.53
C ILE A 20 -10.81 2.46 20.50
N GLU A 21 -10.07 3.46 20.04
CA GLU A 21 -9.52 4.50 20.90
C GLU A 21 -10.61 5.38 21.51
N LEU A 22 -11.69 5.65 20.79
CA LEU A 22 -12.86 6.39 21.29
C LEU A 22 -13.66 5.58 22.30
N LEU A 23 -13.91 4.30 22.02
CA LEU A 23 -14.60 3.40 22.95
C LEU A 23 -13.86 3.25 24.29
N LYS A 24 -12.52 3.12 24.23
CA LYS A 24 -11.67 3.05 25.43
C LYS A 24 -11.74 4.32 26.29
N ARG A 25 -12.17 5.45 25.71
CA ARG A 25 -12.38 6.74 26.39
C ARG A 25 -13.83 6.96 26.85
N GLY A 26 -14.68 5.96 26.65
CA GLY A 26 -16.06 5.95 27.14
C GLY A 26 -17.07 6.64 26.20
N HIS A 27 -16.71 6.89 24.95
CA HIS A 27 -17.66 7.38 23.94
C HIS A 27 -18.52 6.23 23.38
N ALA A 28 -19.70 6.53 22.90
CA ALA A 28 -20.52 5.61 22.12
C ALA A 28 -20.14 5.73 20.64
N VAL A 29 -19.80 4.62 19.98
CA VAL A 29 -19.27 4.63 18.62
C VAL A 29 -20.06 3.70 17.71
N THR A 30 -20.50 4.25 16.55
CA THR A 30 -21.08 3.50 15.44
C THR A 30 -20.16 3.63 14.22
N VAL A 31 -19.66 2.50 13.70
CA VAL A 31 -18.87 2.43 12.47
C VAL A 31 -19.79 2.09 11.32
N LEU A 32 -19.75 2.86 10.22
CA LEU A 32 -20.49 2.63 8.98
C LEU A 32 -19.51 2.18 7.90
N GLU A 33 -19.67 0.95 7.43
CA GLU A 33 -18.85 0.38 6.34
C GLU A 33 -19.72 0.16 5.10
N ALA A 34 -19.29 0.71 3.98
CA ALA A 34 -20.05 0.65 2.73
C ALA A 34 -20.11 -0.76 2.12
N THR A 35 -19.12 -1.60 2.42
CA THR A 35 -18.97 -2.95 1.86
C THR A 35 -19.37 -4.04 2.85
N ASP A 36 -19.29 -5.29 2.41
CA ASP A 36 -19.48 -6.48 3.24
C ASP A 36 -18.18 -6.96 3.92
N ARG A 37 -17.05 -6.21 3.78
CA ARG A 37 -15.72 -6.64 4.23
C ARG A 37 -15.05 -5.62 5.14
N ILE A 38 -14.35 -6.14 6.15
CA ILE A 38 -13.53 -5.36 7.07
C ILE A 38 -12.11 -5.18 6.53
N GLY A 39 -11.48 -4.03 6.84
CA GLY A 39 -10.05 -3.80 6.57
C GLY A 39 -9.77 -2.83 5.43
N GLY A 40 -10.79 -2.36 4.71
CA GLY A 40 -10.61 -1.46 3.56
C GLY A 40 -9.67 -2.08 2.52
N ILE A 41 -8.68 -1.32 2.03
CA ILE A 41 -7.67 -1.87 1.08
C ILE A 41 -6.66 -2.84 1.73
N SER A 42 -6.66 -2.98 3.06
CA SER A 42 -5.80 -3.92 3.80
C SER A 42 -6.52 -5.23 4.16
N GLN A 43 -7.65 -5.51 3.53
CA GLN A 43 -8.36 -6.76 3.69
C GLN A 43 -7.61 -7.92 3.03
N THR A 44 -7.90 -9.15 3.47
CA THR A 44 -7.41 -10.40 2.88
C THR A 44 -8.60 -11.21 2.40
N VAL A 45 -8.67 -11.46 1.09
CA VAL A 45 -9.74 -12.23 0.44
C VAL A 45 -9.50 -13.72 0.65
N ARG A 46 -10.56 -14.49 0.90
CA ARG A 46 -10.53 -15.95 1.05
C ARG A 46 -11.13 -16.60 -0.19
N TYR A 47 -10.37 -17.48 -0.84
CA TYR A 47 -10.82 -18.17 -2.04
C TYR A 47 -10.24 -19.59 -2.13
N GLY A 48 -11.07 -20.60 -2.33
CA GLY A 48 -10.65 -21.99 -2.56
C GLY A 48 -9.78 -22.62 -1.46
N GLY A 49 -9.83 -22.07 -0.24
CA GLY A 49 -8.95 -22.43 0.88
C GLY A 49 -7.62 -21.66 0.90
N ASN A 50 -7.39 -20.81 -0.09
CA ASN A 50 -6.27 -19.86 -0.13
C ASN A 50 -6.70 -18.47 0.36
N ARG A 51 -5.71 -17.60 0.61
CA ARG A 51 -5.92 -16.21 1.01
C ARG A 51 -5.09 -15.29 0.11
N MET A 52 -5.66 -14.14 -0.23
CA MET A 52 -5.07 -13.17 -1.15
C MET A 52 -5.22 -11.77 -0.60
N ASP A 53 -4.12 -11.04 -0.48
CA ASP A 53 -4.17 -9.62 -0.18
C ASP A 53 -4.49 -8.82 -1.44
N ILE A 54 -5.28 -7.79 -1.28
CA ILE A 54 -5.59 -6.86 -2.35
C ILE A 54 -4.57 -5.73 -2.42
N GLY A 55 -3.29 -6.09 -2.56
CA GLY A 55 -2.12 -5.24 -2.53
C GLY A 55 -1.09 -5.71 -1.51
N GLY A 56 0.16 -5.33 -1.66
CA GLY A 56 1.23 -5.72 -0.75
C GLY A 56 1.22 -4.88 0.54
N HIS A 57 0.81 -5.46 1.66
CA HIS A 57 0.70 -4.77 2.94
C HIS A 57 1.67 -5.37 3.97
N ARG A 58 2.77 -4.68 4.25
CA ARG A 58 3.74 -5.04 5.29
C ARG A 58 3.43 -4.33 6.59
N PHE A 59 3.69 -5.01 7.72
CA PHE A 59 3.69 -4.38 9.04
C PHE A 59 5.09 -3.89 9.36
N PHE A 60 5.26 -2.60 9.26
CA PHE A 60 6.44 -1.85 9.66
C PHE A 60 6.02 -0.44 10.03
N SER A 61 6.45 0.05 11.17
CA SER A 61 6.27 1.44 11.56
C SER A 61 7.44 1.93 12.39
N LYS A 62 7.76 3.23 12.28
CA LYS A 62 8.65 3.94 13.20
C LYS A 62 7.90 4.44 14.44
N ASP A 63 6.57 4.48 14.40
CA ASP A 63 5.73 4.87 15.53
C ASP A 63 5.58 3.71 16.52
N GLU A 64 6.16 3.86 17.71
CA GLU A 64 6.09 2.86 18.78
C GLU A 64 4.66 2.61 19.27
N ARG A 65 3.76 3.60 19.20
CA ARG A 65 2.35 3.44 19.55
C ARG A 65 1.66 2.49 18.59
N VAL A 66 1.92 2.62 17.29
CA VAL A 66 1.42 1.70 16.26
C VAL A 66 1.96 0.30 16.49
N ASN A 67 3.27 0.16 16.70
CA ASN A 67 3.90 -1.14 16.93
C ASN A 67 3.32 -1.84 18.17
N ARG A 68 3.12 -1.10 19.27
CA ARG A 68 2.49 -1.61 20.49
C ARG A 68 1.05 -2.03 20.25
N TRP A 69 0.28 -1.21 19.55
CA TRP A 69 -1.11 -1.48 19.20
C TRP A 69 -1.26 -2.76 18.37
N TRP A 70 -0.34 -3.01 17.44
CA TRP A 70 -0.30 -4.27 16.68
C TRP A 70 0.05 -5.46 17.58
N ALA A 71 1.09 -5.34 18.39
CA ALA A 71 1.59 -6.41 19.26
C ALA A 71 0.57 -6.85 20.33
N GLU A 72 -0.24 -5.93 20.83
CA GLU A 72 -1.33 -6.23 21.77
C GLU A 72 -2.39 -7.15 21.15
N ARG A 73 -2.62 -7.06 19.86
CA ARG A 73 -3.62 -7.85 19.13
C ARG A 73 -3.05 -9.10 18.50
N MET A 74 -1.84 -9.00 18.00
CA MET A 74 -1.14 -10.10 17.35
C MET A 74 0.33 -10.08 17.76
N PRO A 75 0.72 -10.84 18.79
CA PRO A 75 2.12 -10.92 19.23
C PRO A 75 3.00 -11.60 18.17
N LEU A 76 4.30 -11.27 18.21
CA LEU A 76 5.29 -11.90 17.33
C LEU A 76 5.50 -13.36 17.68
N GLN A 77 5.77 -14.22 16.68
CA GLN A 77 6.09 -15.62 16.84
C GLN A 77 7.30 -15.84 17.77
N GLY A 78 7.18 -16.83 18.63
CA GLY A 78 8.26 -17.24 19.55
C GLY A 78 9.11 -18.40 19.03
N VAL A 79 8.59 -19.12 18.05
CA VAL A 79 9.24 -20.29 17.44
C VAL A 79 9.12 -20.24 15.91
N PRO A 80 9.94 -21.04 15.18
CA PRO A 80 9.91 -21.08 13.71
C PRO A 80 8.53 -21.49 13.16
N ALA A 81 8.06 -20.81 12.09
CA ALA A 81 6.91 -21.23 11.30
C ALA A 81 7.22 -22.49 10.47
N TRP A 82 6.20 -23.07 9.84
CA TRP A 82 6.33 -24.31 9.05
C TRP A 82 7.49 -24.26 8.04
N ASP A 83 7.57 -23.21 7.24
CA ASP A 83 8.62 -23.05 6.24
C ASP A 83 9.99 -22.73 6.87
N ASP A 84 10.04 -22.03 7.98
CA ASP A 84 11.27 -21.79 8.74
C ASP A 84 11.84 -23.11 9.27
N LYS A 85 10.99 -24.01 9.80
CA LYS A 85 11.38 -25.37 10.26
C LYS A 85 11.91 -26.21 9.11
N LEU A 86 11.19 -26.22 7.97
CA LEU A 86 11.57 -26.97 6.78
C LEU A 86 12.93 -26.54 6.19
N LEU A 87 13.22 -25.24 6.26
CA LEU A 87 14.43 -24.65 5.68
C LEU A 87 15.58 -24.54 6.67
N ASN A 88 15.38 -24.90 7.96
CA ASN A 88 16.31 -24.64 9.05
C ASN A 88 16.74 -23.16 9.06
N ALA A 89 15.77 -22.25 9.01
CA ALA A 89 16.02 -20.83 8.90
C ALA A 89 16.47 -20.25 10.27
N GLU A 90 17.61 -19.56 10.27
CA GLU A 90 18.08 -18.84 11.46
C GLU A 90 17.45 -17.44 11.52
N LYS A 91 16.46 -17.28 12.39
CA LYS A 91 15.77 -16.00 12.66
C LYS A 91 15.73 -15.73 14.14
N ALA A 92 15.74 -14.45 14.51
CA ALA A 92 15.45 -14.05 15.89
C ALA A 92 13.92 -14.05 16.09
N PHE A 93 13.45 -14.76 17.08
CA PHE A 93 12.05 -14.84 17.50
C PHE A 93 11.84 -14.13 18.82
N ALA A 94 10.58 -13.80 19.16
CA ALA A 94 10.24 -13.20 20.45
C ALA A 94 10.41 -14.24 21.57
N PRO A 95 11.12 -13.94 22.69
CA PRO A 95 11.42 -14.93 23.73
C PRO A 95 10.17 -15.60 24.36
N VAL A 96 9.02 -14.92 24.33
CA VAL A 96 7.74 -15.37 24.93
C VAL A 96 6.62 -15.29 23.87
N GLY A 97 6.94 -15.45 22.60
CA GLY A 97 5.96 -15.42 21.53
C GLY A 97 5.21 -16.74 21.34
N PRO A 98 4.00 -16.73 20.77
CA PRO A 98 3.23 -17.94 20.49
C PRO A 98 3.86 -18.79 19.36
N ASP A 99 3.50 -20.08 19.34
CA ASP A 99 3.81 -20.98 18.21
C ASP A 99 2.81 -20.77 17.08
N PRO A 100 3.27 -20.44 15.86
CA PRO A 100 2.39 -20.33 14.70
C PRO A 100 1.61 -21.60 14.34
N GLU A 101 2.06 -22.78 14.81
CA GLU A 101 1.33 -24.04 14.55
C GLU A 101 0.17 -24.24 15.54
N GLU A 102 0.22 -23.58 16.70
CA GLU A 102 -0.79 -23.74 17.75
C GLU A 102 -1.86 -22.64 17.73
N THR A 103 -1.55 -21.46 17.16
CA THR A 103 -2.47 -20.34 17.11
C THR A 103 -2.41 -19.58 15.78
N ASP A 104 -3.57 -19.05 15.38
CA ASP A 104 -3.64 -18.12 14.24
C ASP A 104 -3.37 -16.67 14.67
N ARG A 105 -3.50 -16.35 15.96
CA ARG A 105 -3.29 -14.99 16.48
C ARG A 105 -1.80 -14.71 16.69
N VAL A 106 -1.06 -14.60 15.60
CA VAL A 106 0.40 -14.43 15.63
C VAL A 106 0.88 -13.66 14.41
N MET A 107 1.87 -12.79 14.57
CA MET A 107 2.64 -12.19 13.49
C MET A 107 3.91 -12.98 13.21
N LEU A 108 4.17 -13.26 11.96
CA LEU A 108 5.37 -13.91 11.48
C LEU A 108 6.48 -12.89 11.21
N VAL A 109 7.72 -13.29 11.42
CA VAL A 109 8.91 -12.56 10.97
C VAL A 109 9.25 -13.05 9.56
N ARG A 110 9.12 -12.17 8.57
CA ARG A 110 9.33 -12.51 7.15
C ARG A 110 10.51 -11.75 6.58
N ASP A 111 11.27 -12.43 5.73
CA ASP A 111 12.35 -11.79 4.98
C ASP A 111 11.77 -11.00 3.82
N ARG A 112 12.24 -9.76 3.66
CA ARG A 112 11.85 -8.93 2.54
C ARG A 112 12.72 -9.24 1.34
N VAL A 113 12.13 -9.82 0.30
CA VAL A 113 12.73 -9.88 -1.03
C VAL A 113 11.75 -9.28 -2.03
N SER A 114 12.20 -8.30 -2.77
CA SER A 114 11.44 -7.72 -3.89
C SER A 114 12.43 -7.30 -4.97
N ARG A 115 12.16 -7.69 -6.19
CA ARG A 115 13.04 -7.41 -7.33
C ARG A 115 12.25 -6.90 -8.52
N ILE A 116 12.96 -6.29 -9.46
CA ILE A 116 12.42 -5.92 -10.76
C ILE A 116 12.63 -7.08 -11.72
N TYR A 117 11.58 -7.42 -12.47
CA TYR A 117 11.63 -8.40 -13.56
C TYR A 117 11.47 -7.66 -14.89
N PHE A 118 12.45 -7.81 -15.77
CA PHE A 118 12.50 -7.19 -17.07
C PHE A 118 13.23 -8.06 -18.07
N GLN A 119 12.60 -8.34 -19.21
CA GLN A 119 13.15 -9.17 -20.29
C GLN A 119 13.69 -10.51 -19.78
N ARG A 120 12.93 -11.18 -18.91
CA ARG A 120 13.25 -12.48 -18.29
C ARG A 120 14.47 -12.49 -17.37
N HIS A 121 14.90 -11.31 -16.89
CA HIS A 121 15.98 -11.17 -15.92
C HIS A 121 15.51 -10.44 -14.65
N PHE A 122 16.08 -10.84 -13.53
CA PHE A 122 15.89 -10.16 -12.26
C PHE A 122 16.92 -9.06 -12.04
N PHE A 123 16.46 -7.93 -11.52
CA PHE A 123 17.29 -6.81 -11.10
C PHE A 123 16.92 -6.44 -9.66
N ASP A 124 17.91 -6.01 -8.87
CA ASP A 124 17.68 -5.58 -7.49
C ASP A 124 16.71 -4.38 -7.45
N TYR A 125 15.93 -4.29 -6.37
CA TYR A 125 15.15 -3.11 -6.05
C TYR A 125 15.58 -2.57 -4.66
N PRO A 126 16.06 -1.33 -4.53
CA PRO A 126 16.39 -0.40 -5.62
C PRO A 126 17.51 -0.94 -6.54
N ILE A 127 17.54 -0.41 -7.77
CA ILE A 127 18.53 -0.83 -8.76
C ILE A 127 19.93 -0.55 -8.21
N SER A 128 20.77 -1.59 -8.20
CA SER A 128 22.16 -1.51 -7.81
C SER A 128 23.09 -1.85 -8.99
N LEU A 129 24.22 -1.16 -9.11
CA LEU A 129 25.23 -1.42 -10.15
C LEU A 129 26.15 -2.59 -9.73
N LYS A 130 25.56 -3.78 -9.55
CA LYS A 130 26.31 -5.01 -9.31
C LYS A 130 26.72 -5.66 -10.64
N TRP A 131 27.69 -6.57 -10.57
CA TRP A 131 28.09 -7.36 -11.74
C TRP A 131 26.90 -8.11 -12.38
N SER A 132 26.00 -8.62 -11.57
CA SER A 132 24.78 -9.28 -12.06
C SER A 132 23.90 -8.34 -12.89
N THR A 133 23.71 -7.09 -12.47
CA THR A 133 22.97 -6.08 -13.21
C THR A 133 23.61 -5.80 -14.58
N LEU A 134 24.93 -5.60 -14.61
CA LEU A 134 25.67 -5.34 -15.86
C LEU A 134 25.59 -6.52 -16.81
N ARG A 135 25.72 -7.75 -16.29
CA ARG A 135 25.59 -8.97 -17.08
C ARG A 135 24.18 -9.12 -17.65
N ASN A 136 23.15 -8.89 -16.87
CA ASN A 136 21.75 -9.02 -17.27
C ASN A 136 21.33 -7.93 -18.27
N MET A 137 21.91 -6.73 -18.20
CA MET A 137 21.74 -5.66 -19.20
C MET A 137 22.48 -5.95 -20.51
N GLY A 138 23.55 -6.73 -20.47
CA GLY A 138 24.46 -6.94 -21.59
C GLY A 138 25.40 -5.74 -21.84
N LEU A 139 26.52 -6.02 -22.51
CA LEU A 139 27.61 -5.04 -22.69
C LEU A 139 27.16 -3.80 -23.47
N ILE A 140 26.44 -3.96 -24.58
CA ILE A 140 26.02 -2.84 -25.44
C ILE A 140 25.08 -1.92 -24.68
N THR A 141 24.07 -2.47 -23.99
CA THR A 141 23.12 -1.69 -23.20
C THR A 141 23.80 -0.98 -22.03
N THR A 142 24.75 -1.65 -21.37
CA THR A 142 25.56 -1.06 -20.29
C THR A 142 26.36 0.15 -20.79
N LEU A 143 27.06 0.03 -21.91
CA LEU A 143 27.80 1.15 -22.50
C LEU A 143 26.87 2.31 -22.90
N ARG A 144 25.73 2.02 -23.56
CA ARG A 144 24.72 3.03 -23.90
C ARG A 144 24.16 3.72 -22.65
N ALA A 145 23.90 2.98 -21.57
CA ALA A 145 23.44 3.53 -20.31
C ALA A 145 24.50 4.46 -19.69
N GLY A 146 25.77 4.05 -19.70
CA GLY A 146 26.90 4.86 -19.23
C GLY A 146 27.04 6.18 -20.00
N PHE A 147 27.03 6.13 -21.33
CA PHE A 147 27.06 7.35 -22.18
C PHE A 147 25.84 8.23 -21.94
N SER A 148 24.65 7.64 -21.88
CA SER A 148 23.41 8.38 -21.61
C SER A 148 23.45 9.08 -20.25
N TYR A 149 23.99 8.43 -19.24
CA TYR A 149 24.17 9.02 -17.91
C TYR A 149 25.17 10.17 -17.92
N LEU A 150 26.35 9.98 -18.53
CA LEU A 150 27.35 11.04 -18.67
C LEU A 150 26.79 12.27 -19.39
N PHE A 151 26.05 12.05 -20.48
CA PHE A 151 25.36 13.13 -21.19
C PHE A 151 24.39 13.89 -20.28
N SER A 152 23.60 13.17 -19.46
CA SER A 152 22.67 13.78 -18.50
C SER A 152 23.40 14.52 -17.36
N CYS A 153 24.64 14.18 -17.04
CA CYS A 153 25.44 14.92 -16.06
C CYS A 153 25.87 16.29 -16.61
N VAL A 154 26.19 16.36 -17.91
CA VAL A 154 26.66 17.59 -18.57
C VAL A 154 25.49 18.48 -18.98
N ARG A 155 24.46 17.88 -19.60
CA ARG A 155 23.28 18.61 -20.10
C ARG A 155 22.05 18.25 -19.30
N LYS A 156 21.71 19.11 -18.31
CA LYS A 156 20.50 18.97 -17.52
C LYS A 156 19.27 19.46 -18.28
N LEU A 157 18.18 18.71 -18.18
CA LEU A 157 16.85 19.11 -18.65
C LEU A 157 16.15 19.95 -17.57
N PRO A 158 15.25 20.88 -17.94
CA PRO A 158 14.39 21.55 -16.97
C PRO A 158 13.56 20.52 -16.20
N GLU A 159 13.61 20.53 -14.86
CA GLU A 159 12.86 19.57 -14.02
C GLU A 159 11.39 19.97 -13.87
N THR A 160 10.68 20.08 -15.00
CA THR A 160 9.24 20.37 -15.04
C THR A 160 8.38 19.10 -15.00
N SER A 161 8.96 17.95 -15.36
CA SER A 161 8.27 16.67 -15.38
C SER A 161 9.05 15.58 -14.66
N LEU A 162 8.33 14.53 -14.23
CA LEU A 162 8.89 13.33 -13.64
C LEU A 162 9.86 12.62 -14.61
N GLU A 163 9.57 12.62 -15.90
CA GLU A 163 10.50 12.13 -16.93
C GLU A 163 11.84 12.85 -16.86
N ASN A 164 11.84 14.19 -16.92
CA ASN A 164 13.06 14.98 -16.88
C ASN A 164 13.81 14.80 -15.55
N PHE A 165 13.06 14.67 -14.44
CA PHE A 165 13.60 14.37 -13.12
C PHE A 165 14.40 13.07 -13.12
N TYR A 166 13.83 11.99 -13.69
CA TYR A 166 14.51 10.70 -13.78
C TYR A 166 15.68 10.71 -14.77
N ILE A 167 15.50 11.31 -15.96
CA ILE A 167 16.56 11.40 -16.97
C ILE A 167 17.77 12.15 -16.41
N ASN A 168 17.57 13.24 -15.69
CA ASN A 168 18.65 14.00 -15.05
C ASN A 168 19.44 13.18 -14.03
N ARG A 169 18.83 12.18 -13.39
CA ARG A 169 19.45 11.36 -12.34
C ARG A 169 20.03 10.06 -12.85
N PHE A 170 19.42 9.45 -13.84
CA PHE A 170 19.75 8.09 -14.28
C PHE A 170 20.18 8.01 -15.75
N GLY A 171 19.97 9.07 -16.54
CA GLY A 171 20.11 9.04 -17.98
C GLY A 171 18.89 8.40 -18.67
N ARG A 172 18.69 8.74 -19.93
CA ARG A 172 17.50 8.31 -20.71
C ARG A 172 17.40 6.79 -20.82
N VAL A 173 18.52 6.08 -20.97
CA VAL A 173 18.50 4.62 -21.14
C VAL A 173 17.98 3.90 -19.89
N LEU A 174 18.52 4.21 -18.71
CA LEU A 174 18.05 3.58 -17.47
C LEU A 174 16.64 4.04 -17.10
N TYR A 175 16.29 5.29 -17.38
CA TYR A 175 14.92 5.78 -17.22
C TYR A 175 13.94 4.94 -18.04
N SER A 176 14.19 4.74 -19.32
CA SER A 176 13.29 3.97 -20.19
C SER A 176 13.22 2.48 -19.84
N MET A 177 14.28 1.92 -19.27
CA MET A 177 14.28 0.51 -18.86
C MET A 177 13.53 0.26 -17.54
N PHE A 178 13.67 1.14 -16.55
CA PHE A 178 13.30 0.82 -15.17
C PHE A 178 12.25 1.76 -14.55
N PHE A 179 11.88 2.85 -15.21
CA PHE A 179 10.96 3.83 -14.64
C PHE A 179 9.77 4.15 -15.55
N GLU A 180 9.99 4.31 -16.86
CA GLU A 180 9.00 4.79 -17.80
C GLU A 180 7.73 3.93 -17.82
N SER A 181 7.86 2.66 -18.22
CA SER A 181 6.73 1.75 -18.38
C SER A 181 5.99 1.49 -17.07
N TYR A 182 6.72 1.22 -16.00
CA TYR A 182 6.10 0.94 -14.70
C TYR A 182 5.36 2.16 -14.15
N THR A 183 5.95 3.37 -14.27
CA THR A 183 5.29 4.60 -13.84
C THR A 183 4.02 4.85 -14.65
N GLU A 184 4.06 4.63 -15.97
CA GLU A 184 2.88 4.77 -16.83
C GLU A 184 1.79 3.76 -16.48
N LYS A 185 2.14 2.49 -16.23
CA LYS A 185 1.18 1.47 -15.77
C LYS A 185 0.50 1.89 -14.47
N VAL A 186 1.29 2.28 -13.45
CA VAL A 186 0.77 2.64 -12.13
C VAL A 186 -0.15 3.86 -12.18
N TRP A 187 0.27 4.91 -12.90
CA TRP A 187 -0.42 6.21 -12.84
C TRP A 187 -1.34 6.48 -14.03
N GLY A 188 -1.38 5.59 -15.03
CA GLY A 188 -2.18 5.78 -16.23
C GLY A 188 -1.76 7.00 -17.08
N ARG A 189 -0.60 7.60 -16.76
CA ARG A 189 -0.06 8.78 -17.45
C ARG A 189 1.42 8.61 -17.70
N HIS A 190 1.85 9.01 -18.89
CA HIS A 190 3.27 9.04 -19.22
C HIS A 190 4.01 10.00 -18.28
N PRO A 191 5.22 9.66 -17.76
CA PRO A 191 5.99 10.49 -16.82
C PRO A 191 6.25 11.93 -17.27
N SER A 192 6.24 12.21 -18.58
CA SER A 192 6.34 13.58 -19.11
C SER A 192 5.16 14.50 -18.75
N LYS A 193 4.01 13.90 -18.35
CA LYS A 193 2.79 14.62 -17.95
C LYS A 193 2.57 14.65 -16.43
N ILE A 194 3.52 14.14 -15.65
CA ILE A 194 3.50 14.14 -14.19
C ILE A 194 4.53 15.15 -13.70
N SER A 195 4.17 15.99 -12.71
CA SER A 195 5.08 16.99 -12.13
C SER A 195 6.33 16.36 -11.52
N ALA A 196 7.47 17.04 -11.65
CA ALA A 196 8.72 16.64 -11.01
C ALA A 196 8.65 16.62 -9.48
N ASP A 197 7.84 17.49 -8.87
CA ASP A 197 7.68 17.58 -7.41
C ASP A 197 7.19 16.26 -6.81
N TRP A 198 6.34 15.55 -7.54
CA TRP A 198 5.86 14.24 -7.15
C TRP A 198 7.02 13.21 -7.06
N GLY A 199 7.94 13.23 -8.02
CA GLY A 199 9.13 12.36 -8.02
C GLY A 199 10.11 12.72 -6.92
N ALA A 200 10.27 14.02 -6.66
CA ALA A 200 11.15 14.51 -5.60
C ALA A 200 10.76 14.02 -4.21
N GLN A 201 9.48 13.83 -3.95
CA GLN A 201 8.97 13.29 -2.68
C GLN A 201 9.26 11.78 -2.50
N ARG A 202 9.32 11.01 -3.59
CA ARG A 202 9.42 9.53 -3.55
C ARG A 202 10.80 8.96 -3.87
N VAL A 203 11.65 9.70 -4.56
CA VAL A 203 12.95 9.21 -5.07
C VAL A 203 14.13 9.89 -4.37
N LYS A 204 13.91 10.55 -3.24
CA LYS A 204 14.98 11.09 -2.39
C LYS A 204 15.88 9.94 -1.92
N GLY A 205 17.18 10.07 -2.15
CA GLY A 205 18.19 9.07 -1.77
C GLY A 205 18.73 8.21 -2.91
N LEU A 206 18.03 8.04 -4.02
CA LEU A 206 18.56 7.34 -5.19
C LEU A 206 19.44 8.29 -6.01
N SER A 207 20.75 8.27 -5.78
CA SER A 207 21.74 9.03 -6.54
C SER A 207 22.79 8.09 -7.14
N ILE A 208 22.86 8.02 -8.47
CA ILE A 208 23.92 7.27 -9.16
C ILE A 208 25.31 7.81 -8.76
N ARG A 209 25.42 9.12 -8.45
CA ARG A 209 26.68 9.67 -7.93
C ARG A 209 27.11 9.02 -6.62
N ALA A 210 26.17 8.77 -5.70
CA ALA A 210 26.45 8.06 -4.46
C ALA A 210 26.88 6.61 -4.74
N ILE A 211 26.17 5.93 -5.65
CA ILE A 211 26.47 4.56 -6.09
C ILE A 211 27.84 4.49 -6.77
N LEU A 212 28.15 5.39 -7.71
CA LEU A 212 29.45 5.44 -8.39
C LEU A 212 30.59 5.79 -7.42
N LYS A 213 30.35 6.70 -6.47
CA LYS A 213 31.33 7.04 -5.41
C LYS A 213 31.61 5.81 -4.54
N ASP A 214 30.60 5.00 -4.24
CA ASP A 214 30.77 3.76 -3.49
C ASP A 214 31.56 2.70 -4.29
N ILE A 215 31.26 2.52 -5.57
CA ILE A 215 32.02 1.63 -6.45
C ILE A 215 33.48 2.09 -6.54
N PHE A 216 33.74 3.40 -6.70
CA PHE A 216 35.08 3.93 -6.78
C PHE A 216 35.87 3.76 -5.46
N ARG A 217 35.20 3.93 -4.30
CA ARG A 217 35.75 3.65 -2.98
C ARG A 217 36.10 2.17 -2.81
N ARG A 218 35.23 1.26 -3.28
CA ARG A 218 35.48 -0.21 -3.25
C ARG A 218 36.67 -0.60 -4.14
N LEU A 219 36.77 -0.02 -5.33
CA LEU A 219 37.90 -0.23 -6.23
C LEU A 219 39.22 0.29 -5.66
N LEU A 220 39.16 1.34 -4.85
CA LEU A 220 40.35 1.92 -4.15
C LEU A 220 40.64 1.26 -2.80
N GLY A 221 39.88 0.20 -2.41
CA GLY A 221 40.09 -0.52 -1.15
C GLY A 221 39.71 0.24 0.13
N THR A 222 39.04 1.39 0.00
CA THR A 222 38.64 2.25 1.14
C THR A 222 37.14 2.19 1.44
N GLY A 223 36.38 1.29 0.78
CA GLY A 223 34.94 1.16 0.94
C GLY A 223 34.55 0.15 2.03
N GLY A 224 33.99 0.63 3.12
CA GLY A 224 33.16 -0.20 3.99
C GLY A 224 31.81 -0.52 3.29
N GLU A 225 31.11 -1.56 3.72
CA GLU A 225 29.76 -1.83 3.25
C GLU A 225 28.86 -0.63 3.58
N VAL A 226 28.51 0.18 2.58
CA VAL A 226 27.37 1.07 2.68
C VAL A 226 26.16 0.16 2.46
N GLU A 227 25.61 -0.35 3.55
CA GLU A 227 24.28 -0.90 3.56
C GLU A 227 23.30 0.20 3.09
N THR A 228 22.88 0.17 1.84
CA THR A 228 21.54 0.66 1.48
C THR A 228 20.55 -0.33 2.10
N SER A 229 20.41 -0.28 3.41
CA SER A 229 19.60 -1.22 4.15
C SER A 229 18.13 -0.81 4.04
N LEU A 230 17.52 -1.19 2.95
CA LEU A 230 16.08 -1.44 3.00
C LEU A 230 15.84 -2.43 4.15
N ILE A 231 14.74 -2.27 4.85
CA ILE A 231 14.34 -3.19 5.90
C ILE A 231 14.43 -4.62 5.36
N GLU A 232 15.32 -5.42 5.92
CA GLU A 232 15.55 -6.81 5.49
C GLU A 232 14.43 -7.74 5.95
N ARG A 233 13.71 -7.37 7.01
CA ARG A 233 12.64 -8.15 7.63
C ARG A 233 11.44 -7.26 7.93
N PHE A 234 10.24 -7.85 7.88
CA PHE A 234 8.99 -7.20 8.25
C PHE A 234 8.11 -8.18 9.03
N PHE A 235 7.09 -7.64 9.69
CA PHE A 235 6.09 -8.45 10.37
C PHE A 235 4.88 -8.65 9.47
N TYR A 236 4.27 -9.82 9.60
CA TYR A 236 3.12 -10.16 8.77
C TYR A 236 2.16 -11.09 9.49
N PRO A 237 0.85 -10.75 9.60
CA PRO A 237 -0.13 -11.63 10.21
C PRO A 237 -0.17 -13.00 9.53
N LYS A 238 -0.23 -14.08 10.31
CA LYS A 238 -0.20 -15.46 9.82
C LYS A 238 -1.15 -15.69 8.63
N LEU A 239 -2.36 -15.11 8.70
CA LEU A 239 -3.41 -15.29 7.70
C LEU A 239 -3.67 -14.03 6.83
N GLY A 240 -2.68 -13.15 6.70
CA GLY A 240 -2.76 -11.90 5.96
C GLY A 240 -3.19 -10.69 6.81
N PRO A 241 -2.99 -9.45 6.32
CA PRO A 241 -3.25 -8.22 7.07
C PRO A 241 -4.72 -8.06 7.47
N GLY A 242 -5.67 -8.58 6.67
CA GLY A 242 -7.10 -8.56 7.00
C GLY A 242 -7.42 -9.22 8.34
N GLN A 243 -6.64 -10.22 8.76
CA GLN A 243 -6.81 -10.89 10.05
C GLN A 243 -6.69 -9.91 11.23
N LEU A 244 -5.73 -8.98 11.19
CA LEU A 244 -5.60 -7.98 12.26
C LEU A 244 -6.84 -7.07 12.33
N TRP A 245 -7.35 -6.68 11.18
CA TRP A 245 -8.51 -5.79 11.12
C TRP A 245 -9.81 -6.52 11.49
N GLU A 246 -9.94 -7.81 11.20
CA GLU A 246 -11.03 -8.66 11.71
C GLU A 246 -10.99 -8.73 13.25
N LEU A 247 -9.80 -8.87 13.86
CA LEU A 247 -9.62 -8.83 15.32
C LEU A 247 -9.96 -7.45 15.89
N ALA A 248 -9.54 -6.38 15.23
CA ALA A 248 -9.88 -5.02 15.64
C ALA A 248 -11.41 -4.77 15.60
N ALA A 249 -12.09 -5.25 14.56
CA ALA A 249 -13.55 -5.17 14.47
C ALA A 249 -14.26 -5.97 15.59
N ALA A 250 -13.73 -7.14 15.94
CA ALA A 250 -14.23 -7.92 17.08
C ALA A 250 -14.02 -7.16 18.40
N GLU A 251 -12.89 -6.48 18.59
CA GLU A 251 -12.63 -5.64 19.78
C GLU A 251 -13.58 -4.43 19.84
N VAL A 252 -13.89 -3.77 18.71
CA VAL A 252 -14.91 -2.71 18.68
C VAL A 252 -16.24 -3.20 19.25
N LYS A 253 -16.69 -4.39 18.83
CA LYS A 253 -17.94 -4.99 19.31
C LYS A 253 -17.84 -5.38 20.80
N ALA A 254 -16.71 -5.94 21.23
CA ALA A 254 -16.49 -6.32 22.62
C ALA A 254 -16.46 -5.11 23.57
N LEU A 255 -16.03 -3.94 23.09
CA LEU A 255 -16.06 -2.68 23.83
C LEU A 255 -17.44 -1.99 23.78
N GLY A 256 -18.47 -2.60 23.18
CA GLY A 256 -19.82 -2.06 23.10
C GLY A 256 -20.06 -1.14 21.89
N GLY A 257 -19.13 -1.05 20.96
CA GLY A 257 -19.34 -0.33 19.70
C GLY A 257 -20.14 -1.13 18.67
N GLU A 258 -20.79 -0.44 17.76
CA GLU A 258 -21.55 -1.02 16.66
C GLU A 258 -20.79 -0.89 15.34
N ILE A 259 -20.81 -1.94 14.50
CA ILE A 259 -20.30 -1.90 13.12
C ILE A 259 -21.44 -2.32 12.19
N LYS A 260 -21.87 -1.40 11.32
CA LYS A 260 -22.88 -1.62 10.28
C LYS A 260 -22.19 -1.83 8.94
N MET A 261 -22.30 -3.04 8.42
CA MET A 261 -21.77 -3.42 7.10
C MET A 261 -22.84 -3.18 6.03
N ASN A 262 -22.42 -3.04 4.76
CA ASN A 262 -23.30 -2.69 3.64
C ASN A 262 -24.16 -1.45 3.96
N CYS A 263 -23.53 -0.45 4.59
CA CYS A 263 -24.18 0.76 5.05
C CYS A 263 -23.42 2.01 4.53
N PRO A 264 -23.47 2.26 3.22
CA PRO A 264 -22.82 3.44 2.64
C PRO A 264 -23.46 4.72 3.18
N VAL A 265 -22.62 5.70 3.50
CA VAL A 265 -23.07 7.07 3.80
C VAL A 265 -23.43 7.72 2.46
N THR A 266 -24.60 8.37 2.41
CA THR A 266 -25.16 8.96 1.20
C THR A 266 -25.38 10.48 1.32
N ALA A 267 -25.26 11.05 2.51
CA ALA A 267 -25.25 12.48 2.72
C ALA A 267 -24.66 12.86 4.09
N LEU A 268 -24.01 14.03 4.14
CA LEU A 268 -23.62 14.72 5.36
C LEU A 268 -24.36 16.07 5.40
N GLU A 269 -25.24 16.25 6.39
CA GLU A 269 -25.98 17.50 6.58
C GLU A 269 -25.19 18.41 7.50
N ALA A 270 -24.73 19.56 6.97
CA ALA A 270 -24.04 20.57 7.74
C ALA A 270 -24.97 21.75 8.06
N ARG A 271 -24.72 22.42 9.18
CA ARG A 271 -25.30 23.72 9.53
C ARG A 271 -24.21 24.55 10.18
N ASP A 272 -23.96 25.72 9.59
CA ASP A 272 -22.85 26.58 9.97
C ASP A 272 -21.51 25.80 9.89
N ASP A 273 -20.81 25.68 10.98
CA ASP A 273 -19.52 24.99 11.11
C ASP A 273 -19.61 23.56 11.68
N ARG A 274 -20.79 22.93 11.63
CA ARG A 274 -21.00 21.60 12.22
C ARG A 274 -21.74 20.65 11.29
N ILE A 275 -21.33 19.38 11.30
CA ILE A 275 -22.12 18.28 10.76
C ILE A 275 -23.20 17.94 11.80
N VAL A 276 -24.47 18.14 11.43
CA VAL A 276 -25.63 17.95 12.32
C VAL A 276 -26.32 16.61 12.10
N ALA A 277 -26.15 16.00 10.93
CA ALA A 277 -26.66 14.66 10.64
C ALA A 277 -25.87 13.97 9.53
N LEU A 278 -26.02 12.65 9.48
CA LEU A 278 -25.56 11.77 8.42
C LEU A 278 -26.75 10.93 7.93
N ARG A 279 -26.81 10.68 6.62
CA ARG A 279 -27.69 9.67 6.06
C ARG A 279 -26.88 8.51 5.55
N CYS A 280 -27.35 7.31 5.78
CA CYS A 280 -26.78 6.08 5.25
C CYS A 280 -27.90 5.14 4.81
N GLU A 281 -27.56 4.21 3.92
CA GLU A 281 -28.46 3.16 3.49
C GLU A 281 -28.19 1.89 4.29
N GLU A 282 -29.17 1.37 5.03
CA GLU A 282 -29.07 0.14 5.80
C GLU A 282 -30.17 -0.83 5.34
N ALA A 283 -29.80 -1.95 4.73
CA ALA A 283 -30.73 -2.96 4.20
C ALA A 283 -31.81 -2.37 3.27
N GLY A 284 -31.42 -1.47 2.36
CA GLY A 284 -32.34 -0.79 1.42
C GLY A 284 -33.24 0.28 2.05
N LYS A 285 -32.94 0.72 3.29
CA LYS A 285 -33.67 1.78 3.98
C LYS A 285 -32.73 2.91 4.37
N GLU A 286 -33.15 4.13 4.09
CA GLU A 286 -32.43 5.30 4.58
C GLU A 286 -32.52 5.39 6.11
N ARG A 287 -31.38 5.63 6.72
CA ARG A 287 -31.22 5.94 8.15
C ARG A 287 -30.60 7.31 8.32
N ARG A 288 -31.08 8.04 9.30
CA ARG A 288 -30.54 9.34 9.69
C ARG A 288 -29.95 9.25 11.09
N LEU A 289 -28.67 9.63 11.24
CA LEU A 289 -27.93 9.67 12.48
C LEU A 289 -27.57 11.11 12.81
N THR A 290 -27.55 11.47 14.10
CA THR A 290 -27.21 12.82 14.59
C THR A 290 -26.02 12.74 15.55
N PRO A 291 -24.78 12.63 15.03
CA PRO A 291 -23.59 12.46 15.86
C PRO A 291 -23.10 13.78 16.47
N ASP A 292 -22.44 13.68 17.63
CA ASP A 292 -21.68 14.78 18.23
C ASP A 292 -20.39 15.05 17.45
N ALA A 293 -19.77 13.99 16.89
CA ALA A 293 -18.58 14.08 16.05
C ALA A 293 -18.57 13.00 14.96
N VAL A 294 -17.90 13.29 13.84
CA VAL A 294 -17.76 12.43 12.68
C VAL A 294 -16.27 12.24 12.36
N PHE A 295 -15.84 10.97 12.29
CA PHE A 295 -14.52 10.57 11.82
C PHE A 295 -14.68 9.94 10.44
N SER A 296 -14.24 10.61 9.38
CA SER A 296 -14.46 10.16 8.01
C SER A 296 -13.18 9.64 7.36
N SER A 297 -13.19 8.38 6.93
CA SER A 297 -12.17 7.81 6.05
C SER A 297 -12.65 7.66 4.60
N MET A 298 -13.85 8.11 4.27
CA MET A 298 -14.38 8.10 2.92
C MET A 298 -13.56 9.03 2.01
N PRO A 299 -13.50 8.77 0.70
CA PRO A 299 -12.75 9.61 -0.22
C PRO A 299 -13.22 11.07 -0.15
N VAL A 300 -12.25 12.00 -0.13
CA VAL A 300 -12.54 13.45 -0.03
C VAL A 300 -13.53 13.92 -1.09
N ARG A 301 -13.40 13.43 -2.33
CA ARG A 301 -14.32 13.78 -3.42
C ARG A 301 -15.76 13.40 -3.08
N GLU A 302 -15.99 12.17 -2.65
CA GLU A 302 -17.32 11.68 -2.26
C GLU A 302 -17.88 12.43 -1.05
N LEU A 303 -17.02 12.70 -0.05
CA LEU A 303 -17.41 13.51 1.10
C LEU A 303 -17.90 14.90 0.68
N MET A 304 -17.22 15.53 -0.30
CA MET A 304 -17.60 16.84 -0.82
C MET A 304 -18.86 16.79 -1.70
N ASP A 305 -19.09 15.67 -2.40
CA ASP A 305 -20.30 15.45 -3.21
C ASP A 305 -21.54 15.25 -2.32
N ASP A 306 -21.36 14.55 -1.20
CA ASP A 306 -22.42 14.19 -0.27
C ASP A 306 -22.69 15.28 0.80
N LEU A 307 -21.90 16.36 0.80
CA LEU A 307 -22.07 17.46 1.75
C LEU A 307 -23.24 18.37 1.35
N SER A 308 -24.10 18.66 2.28
CA SER A 308 -25.30 19.50 2.09
C SER A 308 -25.53 20.47 3.26
N GLY A 309 -26.40 21.47 3.06
CA GLY A 309 -26.77 22.45 4.09
C GLY A 309 -25.80 23.62 4.26
N VAL A 310 -24.67 23.62 3.54
CA VAL A 310 -23.71 24.73 3.47
C VAL A 310 -23.31 24.97 2.03
N GLU A 311 -22.92 26.20 1.71
CA GLU A 311 -22.40 26.54 0.40
C GLU A 311 -20.92 26.17 0.31
N VAL A 312 -20.58 25.26 -0.61
CA VAL A 312 -19.19 24.93 -0.91
C VAL A 312 -18.66 25.95 -1.90
N PRO A 313 -17.56 26.66 -1.59
CA PRO A 313 -16.97 27.62 -2.53
C PRO A 313 -16.64 26.92 -3.88
N LYS A 314 -17.00 27.57 -4.99
CA LYS A 314 -16.85 26.99 -6.34
C LYS A 314 -15.45 26.44 -6.60
N ALA A 315 -14.41 27.18 -6.23
CA ALA A 315 -13.02 26.74 -6.42
C ALA A 315 -12.66 25.47 -5.60
N VAL A 316 -13.25 25.31 -4.41
CA VAL A 316 -13.08 24.12 -3.56
C VAL A 316 -13.79 22.92 -4.18
N LYS A 317 -15.01 23.12 -4.68
CA LYS A 317 -15.78 22.08 -5.36
C LYS A 317 -15.06 21.59 -6.63
N GLU A 318 -14.64 22.52 -7.50
CA GLU A 318 -13.89 22.18 -8.72
C GLU A 318 -12.58 21.44 -8.41
N ALA A 319 -11.88 21.84 -7.35
CA ALA A 319 -10.67 21.14 -6.91
C ALA A 319 -10.99 19.70 -6.43
N ALA A 320 -12.03 19.53 -5.65
CA ALA A 320 -12.46 18.21 -5.15
C ALA A 320 -12.91 17.28 -6.28
N ASP A 321 -13.72 17.79 -7.23
CA ASP A 321 -14.24 17.03 -8.37
C ASP A 321 -13.12 16.48 -9.28
N THR A 322 -11.98 17.18 -9.32
CA THR A 322 -10.83 16.80 -10.14
C THR A 322 -9.74 16.06 -9.37
N LEU A 323 -9.95 15.69 -8.09
CA LEU A 323 -9.04 14.84 -7.33
C LEU A 323 -8.94 13.45 -7.97
N PRO A 324 -7.75 13.04 -8.43
CA PRO A 324 -7.61 11.78 -9.14
C PRO A 324 -7.34 10.61 -8.19
N TYR A 325 -7.90 9.48 -8.52
CA TYR A 325 -7.60 8.18 -7.92
C TYR A 325 -7.18 7.21 -9.01
N ARG A 326 -6.45 6.17 -8.63
CA ARG A 326 -6.23 5.00 -9.45
C ARG A 326 -6.87 3.81 -8.77
N ASP A 327 -7.55 3.03 -9.55
CA ASP A 327 -8.09 1.74 -9.18
C ASP A 327 -7.11 0.63 -9.55
N PHE A 328 -7.33 -0.55 -9.09
CA PHE A 328 -6.59 -1.69 -9.57
C PHE A 328 -7.38 -2.99 -9.48
N ILE A 329 -6.94 -3.95 -10.25
CA ILE A 329 -7.47 -5.31 -10.26
C ILE A 329 -6.34 -6.22 -9.79
N THR A 330 -6.64 -7.16 -8.91
CA THR A 330 -5.74 -8.26 -8.59
C THR A 330 -6.36 -9.57 -9.06
N VAL A 331 -5.59 -10.33 -9.84
CA VAL A 331 -5.99 -11.65 -10.29
C VAL A 331 -5.16 -12.69 -9.56
N GLY A 332 -5.81 -13.45 -8.68
CA GLY A 332 -5.21 -14.61 -8.02
C GLY A 332 -5.06 -15.77 -9.00
N LEU A 333 -3.87 -16.35 -9.10
CA LEU A 333 -3.61 -17.55 -9.87
C LEU A 333 -2.96 -18.62 -8.99
N LEU A 334 -3.62 -19.76 -8.84
CA LEU A 334 -3.05 -20.95 -8.20
C LEU A 334 -2.34 -21.79 -9.27
N ALA A 335 -1.03 -21.86 -9.21
CA ALA A 335 -0.24 -22.65 -10.16
C ALA A 335 0.43 -23.86 -9.50
N ARG A 336 0.67 -24.93 -10.29
CA ARG A 336 1.46 -26.10 -9.83
C ARG A 336 2.89 -25.69 -9.47
N ASP A 337 3.51 -24.88 -10.31
CA ASP A 337 4.89 -24.41 -10.12
C ASP A 337 5.17 -23.18 -10.99
N LEU A 338 6.34 -22.56 -10.79
CA LEU A 338 6.84 -21.43 -11.57
C LEU A 338 7.92 -21.91 -12.55
N LEU A 339 8.06 -21.23 -13.69
CA LEU A 339 9.19 -21.41 -14.61
C LEU A 339 10.48 -20.76 -14.09
N ILE A 340 10.31 -19.62 -13.39
CA ILE A 340 11.42 -18.90 -12.74
C ILE A 340 11.89 -19.65 -11.50
N ARG A 341 13.19 -19.64 -11.26
CA ARG A 341 13.82 -20.33 -10.13
C ARG A 341 14.61 -19.36 -9.27
N ASN A 342 14.90 -19.80 -8.06
CA ASN A 342 15.72 -19.05 -7.12
C ASN A 342 17.17 -18.96 -7.62
N ASP A 343 17.60 -17.78 -7.95
CA ASP A 343 18.98 -17.43 -8.35
C ASP A 343 19.75 -16.71 -7.22
N THR A 344 19.17 -16.69 -6.02
CA THR A 344 19.76 -16.06 -4.83
C THR A 344 20.47 -17.09 -3.94
N LYS A 345 21.17 -16.60 -2.92
CA LYS A 345 21.78 -17.46 -1.89
C LYS A 345 20.80 -17.92 -0.81
N ARG A 346 19.55 -17.43 -0.83
CA ARG A 346 18.54 -17.79 0.18
C ARG A 346 17.98 -19.17 -0.12
N ARG A 347 17.80 -19.97 0.91
CA ARG A 347 17.07 -21.24 0.78
C ARG A 347 15.58 -20.96 0.67
N THR A 348 14.88 -21.66 -0.19
CA THR A 348 13.43 -21.57 -0.39
C THR A 348 12.83 -22.94 -0.64
N VAL A 349 11.55 -23.10 -0.33
CA VAL A 349 10.82 -24.36 -0.56
C VAL A 349 10.85 -24.70 -2.04
N LYS A 350 11.32 -25.92 -2.37
CA LYS A 350 11.47 -26.41 -3.76
C LYS A 350 12.27 -25.47 -4.69
N ASN A 351 13.21 -24.71 -4.14
CA ASN A 351 14.02 -23.76 -4.90
C ASN A 351 13.20 -22.72 -5.69
N ARG A 352 12.02 -22.33 -5.18
CA ARG A 352 11.20 -21.26 -5.74
C ARG A 352 11.84 -19.90 -5.48
N VAL A 353 11.48 -18.88 -6.27
CA VAL A 353 11.96 -17.52 -6.05
C VAL A 353 11.55 -17.00 -4.66
N PRO A 354 12.45 -16.28 -3.95
CA PRO A 354 12.19 -15.81 -2.59
C PRO A 354 11.36 -14.52 -2.53
N ASP A 355 10.97 -13.97 -3.68
CA ASP A 355 10.35 -12.67 -3.77
C ASP A 355 8.94 -12.68 -3.17
N CYS A 356 8.67 -11.74 -2.24
CA CYS A 356 7.31 -11.47 -1.78
C CYS A 356 6.51 -10.79 -2.89
N TRP A 357 7.14 -9.87 -3.63
CA TRP A 357 6.58 -9.29 -4.85
C TRP A 357 7.65 -8.95 -5.87
N ILE A 358 7.23 -8.95 -7.14
CA ILE A 358 8.06 -8.71 -8.31
C ILE A 358 7.46 -7.54 -9.09
N TYR A 359 8.27 -6.52 -9.40
CA TYR A 359 7.88 -5.40 -10.25
C TYR A 359 8.10 -5.77 -11.72
N VAL A 360 7.06 -5.70 -12.56
CA VAL A 360 7.12 -6.08 -13.99
C VAL A 360 7.29 -4.83 -14.85
N GLN A 361 8.44 -4.74 -15.53
CA GLN A 361 8.80 -3.59 -16.37
C GLN A 361 8.53 -3.80 -17.86
N ASP A 362 8.20 -5.03 -18.28
CA ASP A 362 7.96 -5.36 -19.68
C ASP A 362 6.80 -4.52 -20.24
N LYS A 363 7.02 -3.88 -21.41
CA LYS A 363 6.08 -2.93 -22.02
C LYS A 363 4.91 -3.62 -22.74
N ASP A 364 5.09 -4.88 -23.13
CA ASP A 364 4.15 -5.70 -23.90
C ASP A 364 3.12 -6.44 -23.03
N VAL A 365 3.11 -6.18 -21.71
CA VAL A 365 2.12 -6.67 -20.76
C VAL A 365 1.53 -5.51 -19.93
N LYS A 366 0.26 -5.61 -19.57
CA LYS A 366 -0.42 -4.66 -18.66
C LYS A 366 -0.08 -4.95 -17.18
N LEU A 367 0.35 -6.16 -16.89
CA LEU A 367 0.77 -6.61 -15.56
C LEU A 367 1.83 -5.68 -14.96
N GLY A 368 1.55 -5.14 -13.78
CA GLY A 368 2.46 -4.23 -13.08
C GLY A 368 3.28 -4.91 -11.99
N ARG A 369 2.65 -5.80 -11.21
CA ARG A 369 3.31 -6.51 -10.10
C ARG A 369 2.79 -7.94 -9.97
N VAL A 370 3.65 -8.82 -9.47
CA VAL A 370 3.27 -10.17 -9.04
C VAL A 370 3.60 -10.32 -7.57
N GLN A 371 2.62 -10.69 -6.75
CA GLN A 371 2.83 -11.14 -5.38
C GLN A 371 2.92 -12.67 -5.35
N ILE A 372 3.78 -13.22 -4.49
CA ILE A 372 3.88 -14.66 -4.25
C ILE A 372 3.53 -14.90 -2.79
N PHE A 373 2.26 -15.25 -2.52
CA PHE A 373 1.73 -15.32 -1.17
C PHE A 373 2.39 -16.38 -0.30
N ASN A 374 2.93 -17.46 -0.89
CA ASN A 374 3.75 -18.44 -0.17
C ASN A 374 4.92 -17.80 0.60
N ASN A 375 5.51 -16.73 0.06
CA ASN A 375 6.64 -16.03 0.67
C ASN A 375 6.22 -14.98 1.71
N TRP A 376 4.98 -14.50 1.66
CA TRP A 376 4.40 -13.64 2.70
C TRP A 376 4.04 -14.48 3.93
N SER A 377 3.30 -15.57 3.72
CA SER A 377 2.99 -16.54 4.75
C SER A 377 2.62 -17.87 4.11
N PRO A 378 3.22 -19.00 4.52
CA PRO A 378 2.83 -20.32 4.01
C PRO A 378 1.38 -20.67 4.36
N TYR A 379 0.83 -20.10 5.42
CA TYR A 379 -0.55 -20.34 5.87
C TYR A 379 -1.63 -19.59 5.05
N MET A 380 -1.22 -18.76 4.12
CA MET A 380 -2.12 -18.17 3.14
C MET A 380 -2.44 -19.11 1.97
N VAL A 381 -1.71 -20.20 1.85
CA VAL A 381 -1.84 -21.18 0.75
C VAL A 381 -2.26 -22.52 1.30
N LYS A 382 -3.32 -23.10 0.72
CA LYS A 382 -3.89 -24.38 1.17
C LYS A 382 -2.88 -25.54 1.09
N ASP A 383 -2.08 -25.58 0.03
CA ASP A 383 -0.99 -26.53 -0.16
C ASP A 383 0.29 -25.78 -0.54
N PRO A 384 0.98 -25.18 0.44
CA PRO A 384 2.14 -24.33 0.18
C PRO A 384 3.35 -25.08 -0.35
N GLU A 385 3.42 -26.38 -0.12
CA GLU A 385 4.52 -27.21 -0.63
C GLU A 385 4.37 -27.49 -2.13
N ASN A 386 3.17 -27.86 -2.59
CA ASN A 386 2.97 -28.35 -3.95
C ASN A 386 2.35 -27.31 -4.90
N THR A 387 1.91 -26.17 -4.40
CA THR A 387 1.32 -25.10 -5.23
C THR A 387 1.92 -23.74 -4.92
N VAL A 388 1.76 -22.81 -5.86
CA VAL A 388 2.12 -21.40 -5.72
C VAL A 388 0.87 -20.57 -5.92
N TRP A 389 0.51 -19.78 -4.91
CA TRP A 389 -0.59 -18.83 -5.00
C TRP A 389 -0.03 -17.44 -5.25
N MET A 390 -0.40 -16.84 -6.38
CA MET A 390 0.10 -15.55 -6.84
C MET A 390 -1.03 -14.55 -6.95
N GLY A 391 -0.74 -13.27 -6.68
CA GLY A 391 -1.60 -12.14 -7.01
C GLY A 391 -0.98 -11.29 -8.10
N LEU A 392 -1.65 -11.19 -9.25
CA LEU A 392 -1.24 -10.38 -10.39
C LEU A 392 -1.97 -9.04 -10.35
N GLU A 393 -1.23 -7.93 -10.25
CA GLU A 393 -1.80 -6.61 -10.06
C GLU A 393 -1.79 -5.79 -11.36
N TYR A 394 -2.96 -5.30 -11.71
CA TYR A 394 -3.24 -4.47 -12.87
C TYR A 394 -3.79 -3.12 -12.42
N PHE A 395 -3.14 -2.04 -12.83
CA PHE A 395 -3.59 -0.68 -12.51
C PHE A 395 -4.52 -0.19 -13.61
N CYS A 396 -5.65 0.36 -13.22
CA CYS A 396 -6.72 0.77 -14.12
C CYS A 396 -7.50 1.97 -13.56
N ASP A 397 -8.48 2.42 -14.31
CA ASP A 397 -9.50 3.36 -13.87
C ASP A 397 -10.88 2.74 -14.01
N GLU A 398 -11.79 3.02 -13.07
CA GLU A 398 -13.18 2.57 -13.16
C GLU A 398 -13.78 2.97 -14.50
N GLY A 399 -14.32 1.99 -15.24
CA GLY A 399 -14.92 2.17 -16.56
C GLY A 399 -13.95 2.12 -17.75
N ASP A 400 -12.63 1.94 -17.53
CA ASP A 400 -11.70 1.70 -18.64
C ASP A 400 -11.85 0.28 -19.23
N GLU A 401 -11.11 0.00 -20.31
CA GLU A 401 -11.14 -1.30 -21.00
C GLU A 401 -10.82 -2.47 -20.07
N LEU A 402 -9.85 -2.28 -19.16
CA LEU A 402 -9.40 -3.34 -18.25
C LEU A 402 -10.41 -3.59 -17.14
N TRP A 403 -10.95 -2.52 -16.55
CA TRP A 403 -11.97 -2.57 -15.52
C TRP A 403 -13.26 -3.23 -16.00
N SER A 404 -13.61 -3.00 -17.26
CA SER A 404 -14.87 -3.47 -17.88
C SER A 404 -14.83 -4.93 -18.32
N LYS A 405 -13.66 -5.60 -18.28
CA LYS A 405 -13.55 -7.03 -18.61
C LYS A 405 -14.31 -7.90 -17.61
N THR A 406 -14.82 -9.05 -18.07
CA THR A 406 -15.35 -10.07 -17.15
C THR A 406 -14.24 -10.70 -16.33
N ASP A 407 -14.60 -11.44 -15.28
CA ASP A 407 -13.58 -12.14 -14.46
C ASP A 407 -12.86 -13.21 -15.27
N GLU A 408 -13.56 -13.90 -16.17
CA GLU A 408 -12.98 -14.89 -17.08
C GLU A 408 -11.96 -14.23 -18.03
N GLU A 409 -12.30 -13.09 -18.64
CA GLU A 409 -11.40 -12.34 -19.52
C GLU A 409 -10.17 -11.82 -18.78
N LEU A 410 -10.31 -11.42 -17.51
CA LEU A 410 -9.18 -11.01 -16.67
C LEU A 410 -8.26 -12.19 -16.34
N VAL A 411 -8.84 -13.34 -16.05
CA VAL A 411 -8.09 -14.57 -15.78
C VAL A 411 -7.33 -15.02 -17.02
N ASP A 412 -7.96 -15.00 -18.20
CA ASP A 412 -7.32 -15.37 -19.46
C ASP A 412 -6.20 -14.39 -19.84
N LEU A 413 -6.41 -13.09 -19.64
CA LEU A 413 -5.37 -12.07 -19.77
C LEU A 413 -4.18 -12.39 -18.86
N ALA A 414 -4.45 -12.63 -17.58
CA ALA A 414 -3.43 -12.90 -16.58
C ALA A 414 -2.61 -14.15 -16.90
N LYS A 415 -3.26 -15.25 -17.30
CA LYS A 415 -2.60 -16.48 -17.76
C LYS A 415 -1.72 -16.23 -18.97
N GLY A 416 -2.23 -15.50 -19.96
CA GLY A 416 -1.49 -15.18 -21.18
C GLY A 416 -0.27 -14.30 -20.92
N GLU A 417 -0.39 -13.30 -20.07
CA GLU A 417 0.70 -12.39 -19.75
C GLU A 417 1.79 -13.05 -18.91
N ILE A 418 1.43 -13.83 -17.88
CA ILE A 418 2.42 -14.50 -17.03
C ILE A 418 3.23 -15.56 -17.80
N GLU A 419 2.60 -16.22 -18.78
CA GLU A 419 3.29 -17.15 -19.70
C GLU A 419 4.20 -16.41 -20.67
N ARG A 420 3.71 -15.31 -21.27
CA ARG A 420 4.48 -14.45 -22.20
C ARG A 420 5.79 -13.99 -21.59
N ILE A 421 5.75 -13.49 -20.35
CA ILE A 421 6.95 -13.04 -19.65
C ILE A 421 7.76 -14.20 -19.04
N GLY A 422 7.25 -15.44 -19.08
CA GLY A 422 7.97 -16.64 -18.68
C GLY A 422 8.05 -16.89 -17.18
N ILE A 423 7.08 -16.41 -16.41
CA ILE A 423 7.01 -16.65 -14.95
C ILE A 423 6.32 -17.99 -14.64
N ALA A 424 5.20 -18.30 -15.31
CA ALA A 424 4.49 -19.57 -15.18
C ALA A 424 3.86 -19.97 -16.52
N ARG A 425 3.50 -21.25 -16.69
CA ARG A 425 2.74 -21.70 -17.85
C ARG A 425 1.25 -21.53 -17.58
N ALA A 426 0.49 -21.08 -18.57
CA ALA A 426 -0.96 -21.00 -18.47
C ALA A 426 -1.60 -22.37 -18.17
N ALA A 427 -1.06 -23.45 -18.75
CA ALA A 427 -1.52 -24.82 -18.52
C ALA A 427 -1.26 -25.34 -17.10
N ASP A 428 -0.36 -24.74 -16.34
CA ASP A 428 -0.06 -25.13 -14.96
C ASP A 428 -0.96 -24.40 -13.94
N VAL A 429 -1.82 -23.46 -14.38
CA VAL A 429 -2.78 -22.77 -13.53
C VAL A 429 -3.96 -23.71 -13.22
N LEU A 430 -4.16 -23.97 -11.94
CA LEU A 430 -5.17 -24.89 -11.40
C LEU A 430 -6.49 -24.21 -11.08
N ASP A 431 -6.42 -22.95 -10.60
CA ASP A 431 -7.58 -22.18 -10.15
C ASP A 431 -7.25 -20.69 -10.22
N ALA A 432 -8.27 -19.84 -10.28
CA ALA A 432 -8.09 -18.41 -10.40
C ALA A 432 -9.27 -17.62 -9.79
N HIS A 433 -9.00 -16.37 -9.36
CA HIS A 433 -9.99 -15.46 -8.80
C HIS A 433 -9.61 -14.01 -9.11
N ALA A 434 -10.59 -13.16 -9.44
CA ALA A 434 -10.36 -11.74 -9.72
C ALA A 434 -11.06 -10.86 -8.68
N GLU A 435 -10.39 -9.80 -8.25
CA GLU A 435 -10.92 -8.77 -7.36
C GLU A 435 -10.66 -7.38 -7.93
N ARG A 436 -11.68 -6.52 -7.90
CA ARG A 436 -11.60 -5.11 -8.30
C ARG A 436 -11.58 -4.21 -7.08
N ILE A 437 -10.62 -3.30 -7.04
CA ILE A 437 -10.39 -2.41 -5.91
C ILE A 437 -10.50 -0.97 -6.38
N LYS A 438 -11.54 -0.27 -5.94
CA LYS A 438 -11.76 1.15 -6.25
C LYS A 438 -10.89 2.05 -5.37
N LYS A 439 -10.44 3.17 -5.93
CA LYS A 439 -9.77 4.27 -5.23
C LYS A 439 -8.61 3.84 -4.34
N ALA A 440 -7.83 2.86 -4.84
CA ALA A 440 -6.72 2.30 -4.10
C ALA A 440 -5.55 3.29 -3.94
N TYR A 441 -5.34 4.16 -4.93
CA TYR A 441 -4.20 5.08 -4.97
C TYR A 441 -4.66 6.53 -5.19
N PRO A 442 -4.74 7.37 -4.13
CA PRO A 442 -4.84 8.82 -4.28
C PRO A 442 -3.65 9.32 -5.08
N ALA A 443 -3.90 10.06 -6.16
CA ALA A 443 -2.85 10.58 -7.03
C ALA A 443 -2.66 12.08 -6.84
N TYR A 444 -1.44 12.60 -7.07
CA TYR A 444 -1.04 13.97 -6.72
C TYR A 444 -0.87 14.83 -7.96
N PHE A 445 -1.92 14.89 -8.77
CA PHE A 445 -1.99 15.77 -9.96
C PHE A 445 -3.40 16.37 -10.07
N ASP A 446 -3.64 17.21 -11.07
CA ASP A 446 -4.91 17.90 -11.31
C ASP A 446 -5.40 18.67 -10.06
N GLY A 447 -6.56 18.36 -9.51
CA GLY A 447 -7.15 19.03 -8.34
C GLY A 447 -6.28 19.02 -7.08
N TYR A 448 -5.32 18.09 -6.99
CA TYR A 448 -4.41 18.04 -5.83
C TYR A 448 -3.57 19.31 -5.64
N ALA A 449 -3.30 20.06 -6.70
CA ALA A 449 -2.62 21.35 -6.61
C ALA A 449 -3.37 22.36 -5.70
N HIS A 450 -4.67 22.16 -5.48
CA HIS A 450 -5.54 22.99 -4.66
C HIS A 450 -5.98 22.30 -3.36
N MET A 451 -5.31 21.22 -2.96
CA MET A 451 -5.67 20.44 -1.77
C MET A 451 -5.72 21.28 -0.50
N ASP A 452 -4.86 22.30 -0.36
CA ASP A 452 -4.86 23.21 0.78
C ASP A 452 -6.18 24.00 0.92
N ALA A 453 -6.88 24.30 -0.17
CA ALA A 453 -8.17 24.96 -0.12
C ALA A 453 -9.27 24.01 0.38
N ILE A 454 -9.21 22.73 -0.04
CA ILE A 454 -10.11 21.68 0.44
C ILE A 454 -9.88 21.45 1.95
N VAL A 455 -8.63 21.35 2.37
CA VAL A 455 -8.26 21.15 3.79
C VAL A 455 -8.81 22.29 4.65
N ARG A 456 -8.57 23.55 4.27
CA ARG A 456 -9.09 24.72 5.01
C ARG A 456 -10.63 24.72 5.11
N PHE A 457 -11.31 24.30 4.05
CA PHE A 457 -12.77 24.21 4.05
C PHE A 457 -13.27 23.12 5.02
N LEU A 458 -12.68 21.91 4.95
CA LEU A 458 -13.06 20.79 5.81
C LEU A 458 -12.69 21.00 7.27
N ASP A 459 -11.57 21.69 7.54
CA ASP A 459 -11.17 22.06 8.91
C ASP A 459 -12.07 23.12 9.54
N GLY A 460 -12.84 23.85 8.73
CA GLY A 460 -13.87 24.77 9.22
C GLY A 460 -14.99 24.07 9.99
N PHE A 461 -15.24 22.78 9.78
CA PHE A 461 -16.22 22.03 10.57
C PHE A 461 -15.64 21.60 11.91
N GLU A 462 -16.19 22.06 13.03
CA GLU A 462 -15.67 21.76 14.38
C GLU A 462 -15.63 20.28 14.70
N ASN A 463 -16.62 19.51 14.24
CA ASN A 463 -16.86 18.11 14.62
C ASN A 463 -16.60 17.10 13.50
N LEU A 464 -15.95 17.49 12.40
CA LEU A 464 -15.54 16.59 11.31
C LEU A 464 -14.02 16.35 11.35
N TYR A 465 -13.61 15.09 11.33
CA TYR A 465 -12.21 14.66 11.32
C TYR A 465 -11.96 13.75 10.12
N CYS A 466 -11.19 14.23 9.14
CA CYS A 466 -10.82 13.45 7.95
C CYS A 466 -9.57 12.62 8.25
N ILE A 467 -9.71 11.29 8.25
CA ILE A 467 -8.67 10.36 8.66
C ILE A 467 -8.33 9.34 7.56
N GLY A 468 -7.15 8.74 7.65
CA GLY A 468 -6.74 7.66 6.77
C GLY A 468 -6.31 8.10 5.38
N ARG A 469 -6.19 7.11 4.49
CA ARG A 469 -5.64 7.27 3.14
C ARG A 469 -6.55 8.13 2.24
N ASN A 470 -7.80 7.73 2.13
CA ASN A 470 -8.77 8.36 1.22
C ASN A 470 -9.42 9.60 1.83
N GLY A 471 -9.65 9.60 3.16
CA GLY A 471 -10.19 10.78 3.87
C GLY A 471 -9.24 11.98 3.87
N GLN A 472 -7.95 11.76 3.65
CA GLN A 472 -6.96 12.82 3.48
C GLN A 472 -6.45 12.98 2.05
N HIS A 473 -6.94 12.18 1.11
CA HIS A 473 -6.40 12.09 -0.25
C HIS A 473 -4.86 11.99 -0.24
N ARG A 474 -4.31 11.12 0.61
CA ARG A 474 -2.87 10.98 0.82
C ARG A 474 -2.45 9.51 0.74
N TYR A 475 -1.29 9.24 0.15
CA TYR A 475 -0.76 7.89 0.03
C TYR A 475 -0.25 7.36 1.39
N ASN A 476 -1.17 7.21 2.33
CA ASN A 476 -0.89 6.68 3.66
C ASN A 476 -0.78 5.15 3.62
N ASN A 477 0.23 4.59 4.27
CA ASN A 477 0.26 3.17 4.64
C ASN A 477 -0.64 2.93 5.86
N MET A 478 -0.73 1.67 6.33
CA MET A 478 -1.57 1.34 7.49
C MET A 478 -1.19 2.13 8.74
N ASP A 479 0.10 2.22 9.05
CA ASP A 479 0.63 2.98 10.19
C ASP A 479 0.29 4.48 10.14
N HIS A 480 0.46 5.11 8.97
CA HIS A 480 0.05 6.50 8.79
C HIS A 480 -1.46 6.68 8.94
N SER A 481 -2.25 5.74 8.41
CA SER A 481 -3.71 5.77 8.56
C SER A 481 -4.13 5.68 10.04
N MET A 482 -3.46 4.82 10.82
CA MET A 482 -3.64 4.73 12.27
C MET A 482 -3.18 6.00 12.99
N ALA A 483 -2.05 6.58 12.60
CA ALA A 483 -1.53 7.81 13.18
C ALA A 483 -2.50 8.99 12.99
N THR A 484 -3.18 9.08 11.82
CA THR A 484 -4.24 10.08 11.63
C THR A 484 -5.42 9.87 12.58
N ALA A 485 -5.79 8.61 12.84
CA ALA A 485 -6.86 8.30 13.79
C ALA A 485 -6.48 8.70 15.22
N PHE A 486 -5.26 8.37 15.66
CA PHE A 486 -4.76 8.79 16.95
C PHE A 486 -4.74 10.31 17.11
N ALA A 487 -4.24 11.05 16.12
CA ALA A 487 -4.23 12.51 16.14
C ALA A 487 -5.64 13.09 16.23
N ALA A 488 -6.59 12.58 15.44
CA ALA A 488 -7.98 13.03 15.45
C ALA A 488 -8.66 12.80 16.81
N VAL A 489 -8.44 11.62 17.42
CA VAL A 489 -8.95 11.31 18.76
C VAL A 489 -8.37 12.26 19.80
N GLU A 490 -7.07 12.53 19.77
CA GLU A 490 -6.43 13.47 20.71
C GLU A 490 -6.96 14.89 20.56
N ILE A 491 -7.24 15.33 19.32
CA ILE A 491 -7.84 16.66 19.08
C ILE A 491 -9.25 16.72 19.67
N LEU A 492 -10.08 15.70 19.45
CA LEU A 492 -11.42 15.63 20.03
C LEU A 492 -11.37 15.69 21.57
N GLU A 493 -10.44 14.93 22.19
CA GLU A 493 -10.27 14.86 23.64
C GLU A 493 -9.79 16.18 24.27
N ARG A 494 -9.09 17.00 23.51
CA ARG A 494 -8.70 18.36 23.96
C ARG A 494 -9.82 19.39 23.81
N GLY A 495 -11.00 19.00 23.34
CA GLY A 495 -12.14 19.88 23.11
C GLY A 495 -12.24 20.44 21.68
N GLY A 496 -11.53 19.87 20.74
CA GLY A 496 -11.46 20.31 19.33
C GLY A 496 -10.38 21.35 19.08
N GLY A 497 -10.61 22.23 18.10
CA GLY A 497 -9.71 23.34 17.74
C GLY A 497 -8.77 23.00 16.59
N ASP A 498 -7.49 23.38 16.69
CA ASP A 498 -6.50 23.23 15.62
C ASP A 498 -6.29 21.78 15.20
N LYS A 499 -6.55 21.48 13.92
CA LYS A 499 -6.40 20.15 13.29
C LYS A 499 -5.11 20.01 12.48
N THR A 500 -4.19 20.96 12.56
CA THR A 500 -2.93 20.96 11.81
C THR A 500 -2.15 19.65 12.01
N ALA A 501 -2.07 19.14 13.24
CA ALA A 501 -1.39 17.90 13.55
C ALA A 501 -1.98 16.68 12.82
N LEU A 502 -3.29 16.66 12.58
CA LEU A 502 -3.97 15.61 11.82
C LEU A 502 -3.51 15.57 10.35
N TRP A 503 -3.37 16.73 9.72
CA TRP A 503 -2.95 16.85 8.34
C TRP A 503 -1.43 16.74 8.14
N GLN A 504 -0.64 16.89 9.22
CA GLN A 504 0.82 16.75 9.17
C GLN A 504 1.31 15.30 9.20
N VAL A 505 0.46 14.34 9.49
CA VAL A 505 0.83 12.92 9.39
C VAL A 505 1.31 12.60 7.98
N ASN A 506 2.48 11.93 7.87
CA ASN A 506 3.09 11.54 6.58
C ASN A 506 3.40 12.74 5.64
N THR A 507 3.70 13.92 6.21
CA THR A 507 4.22 15.07 5.43
C THR A 507 5.73 15.10 5.41
N GLU A 508 6.41 14.30 6.24
CA GLU A 508 7.85 14.23 6.25
C GLU A 508 8.36 13.84 4.86
N GLN A 509 9.20 14.71 4.30
CA GLN A 509 9.80 14.53 2.98
C GLN A 509 10.77 13.32 2.92
N SER A 510 10.89 12.55 3.98
CA SER A 510 11.85 11.48 4.19
C SER A 510 11.26 10.28 4.94
N TYR A 511 10.11 9.76 4.48
CA TYR A 511 9.75 8.40 4.87
C TYR A 511 10.67 7.43 4.11
N HIS A 512 11.86 7.25 4.66
CA HIS A 512 12.75 6.19 4.22
C HIS A 512 12.53 4.98 5.11
N GLU A 513 12.25 3.84 4.48
CA GLU A 513 12.36 2.52 5.09
C GLU A 513 13.86 2.19 5.32
N GLU A 514 14.62 3.12 5.89
CA GLU A 514 16.02 2.95 6.22
C GLU A 514 16.15 2.66 7.71
N LYS A 515 17.00 1.69 8.04
CA LYS A 515 17.48 1.53 9.41
C LYS A 515 18.19 2.81 9.82
N GLU A 516 17.85 3.40 10.96
CA GLU A 516 18.74 4.35 11.62
C GLU A 516 20.05 3.62 11.91
N ALA A 517 21.15 4.17 11.42
CA ALA A 517 22.47 3.68 11.75
C ALA A 517 22.70 3.90 13.26
N GLY A 518 22.59 2.85 14.03
CA GLY A 518 23.06 2.77 15.42
C GLY A 518 22.08 3.28 16.49
N ARG A 519 21.28 2.41 17.01
CA ARG A 519 21.00 2.26 18.46
C ARG A 519 20.76 0.80 18.79
#